data_7ee4eb9e68f574c52c67d8efad64aa6e
#
_entry.id   7ee4eb9e68f574c52c67d8efad64aa6e
#
_cell.length_a   1.000
_cell.length_b   1.000
_cell.length_c   1.000
_cell.angle_alpha   90.00
_cell.angle_beta   90.00
_cell.angle_gamma   90.00
#
_symmetry.space_group_name_H-M   'P 1'
#
loop_
_entity.id
_entity.type
_entity.pdbx_description
1 polymer ?
#
loop_
_entity_poly.entity_id
_entity_poly.type
_entity_poly.pdbx_seq_one_letter_code
_entity_poly.pdbx_strand_id
1 'polypeptide(L)'
;MNPWMKGEVAEPVEISELRIWNREGFEDRFNNGKIEFFDNDTLIATVTVQIGNSKGTKSRERVFGEVWGTPVQDVLNSTDRNFRPTDAIVGADGALYISDWQNVIIGHMQHNIRDPNRDHTHGRIIRLTVKNRPLQKPVAISGEPIENLLENLKHQVNGVRHRTRIELSGRNSNDVIEATQKWMGSFDPNNEQEAHHLVEALWLHQQHNVKNRSLLELLLTSTVRHAVEAAKTVEHFWT
;
A
#
# COMPACT_ATOMS: atom_id res chain seq x y z
N MET A 1 -8.79 2.15 14.56
CA MET A 1 -7.99 2.19 13.33
C MET A 1 -8.94 2.05 12.16
N ASN A 2 -8.97 3.03 11.27
CA ASN A 2 -9.70 2.89 10.01
C ASN A 2 -8.71 2.32 8.98
N PRO A 3 -8.80 1.07 8.58
CA PRO A 3 -7.95 0.55 7.53
C PRO A 3 -8.39 1.15 6.19
N TRP A 4 -7.50 1.89 5.56
CA TRP A 4 -7.68 2.37 4.21
C TRP A 4 -7.00 1.40 3.25
N MET A 5 -7.73 0.95 2.24
CA MET A 5 -7.15 0.34 1.05
C MET A 5 -7.35 1.29 -0.11
N LYS A 6 -6.27 1.71 -0.78
CA LYS A 6 -6.30 2.46 -2.03
C LYS A 6 -5.85 1.53 -3.14
N GLY A 7 -6.71 1.32 -4.14
CA GLY A 7 -6.34 0.69 -5.41
C GLY A 7 -6.27 1.77 -6.48
N GLU A 8 -5.20 1.76 -7.28
CA GLU A 8 -5.06 2.64 -8.45
C GLU A 8 -5.00 1.79 -9.72
N VAL A 9 -5.67 2.26 -10.75
CA VAL A 9 -5.59 1.71 -12.10
C VAL A 9 -4.83 2.68 -12.99
N ALA A 10 -3.92 2.15 -13.81
CA ALA A 10 -3.04 2.97 -14.64
C ALA A 10 -3.75 3.66 -15.81
N GLU A 11 -4.91 3.16 -16.19
CA GLU A 11 -5.73 3.68 -17.29
C GLU A 11 -7.17 3.85 -16.80
N PRO A 12 -7.92 4.82 -17.31
CA PRO A 12 -9.34 4.94 -17.02
C PRO A 12 -10.06 3.63 -17.35
N VAL A 13 -10.80 3.10 -16.38
CA VAL A 13 -11.57 1.86 -16.55
C VAL A 13 -13.03 2.11 -16.23
N GLU A 14 -13.91 1.52 -17.01
CA GLU A 14 -15.33 1.46 -16.66
C GLU A 14 -15.54 0.34 -15.64
N ILE A 15 -15.94 0.69 -14.43
CA ILE A 15 -16.24 -0.29 -13.38
C ILE A 15 -17.72 -0.63 -13.50
N SER A 16 -18.02 -1.80 -14.04
CA SER A 16 -19.39 -2.31 -14.15
C SER A 16 -19.85 -3.06 -12.91
N GLU A 17 -18.92 -3.61 -12.13
CA GLU A 17 -19.24 -4.39 -10.95
C GLU A 17 -18.10 -4.38 -9.92
N LEU A 18 -18.42 -4.16 -8.63
CA LEU A 18 -17.52 -4.32 -7.48
C LEU A 18 -18.21 -5.21 -6.45
N ARG A 19 -17.62 -6.35 -6.11
CA ARG A 19 -18.09 -7.25 -5.04
C ARG A 19 -17.07 -7.28 -3.92
N ILE A 20 -17.54 -7.05 -2.69
CA ILE A 20 -16.72 -7.12 -1.50
C ILE A 20 -17.12 -8.35 -0.71
N TRP A 21 -16.14 -9.17 -0.36
CA TRP A 21 -16.33 -10.34 0.47
C TRP A 21 -15.83 -10.07 1.87
N ASN A 22 -16.63 -10.45 2.85
CA ASN A 22 -16.20 -10.54 4.23
C ASN A 22 -16.23 -12.00 4.69
N ARG A 23 -15.46 -12.32 5.70
CA ARG A 23 -15.50 -13.64 6.32
C ARG A 23 -16.86 -13.85 6.95
N GLU A 24 -17.44 -15.05 6.76
CA GLU A 24 -18.70 -15.45 7.39
C GLU A 24 -18.63 -15.26 8.93
N GLY A 25 -19.63 -14.64 9.52
CA GLY A 25 -19.68 -14.32 10.95
C GLY A 25 -18.98 -13.02 11.37
N PHE A 26 -18.50 -12.22 10.39
CA PHE A 26 -17.89 -10.90 10.64
C PHE A 26 -18.48 -9.81 9.75
N GLU A 27 -19.68 -10.01 9.26
CA GLU A 27 -20.37 -9.16 8.30
C GLU A 27 -20.53 -7.73 8.81
N ASP A 28 -20.78 -7.57 10.10
CA ASP A 28 -20.98 -6.29 10.78
C ASP A 28 -19.73 -5.39 10.80
N ARG A 29 -18.55 -5.95 10.62
CA ARG A 29 -17.29 -5.17 10.62
C ARG A 29 -17.16 -4.21 9.46
N PHE A 30 -17.86 -4.46 8.36
CA PHE A 30 -17.88 -3.56 7.20
C PHE A 30 -19.12 -2.69 7.14
N ASN A 31 -20.05 -2.86 8.09
CA ASN A 31 -21.26 -2.07 8.12
C ASN A 31 -20.93 -0.59 8.35
N ASN A 32 -21.48 0.28 7.52
CA ASN A 32 -21.18 1.71 7.44
C ASN A 32 -19.74 2.05 6.94
N GLY A 33 -18.98 1.07 6.43
CA GLY A 33 -17.76 1.34 5.68
C GLY A 33 -18.06 2.18 4.45
N LYS A 34 -17.12 3.02 4.02
CA LYS A 34 -17.25 3.83 2.81
C LYS A 34 -16.25 3.38 1.77
N ILE A 35 -16.70 3.27 0.54
CA ILE A 35 -15.86 3.14 -0.65
C ILE A 35 -15.98 4.44 -1.41
N GLU A 36 -14.88 5.09 -1.66
CA GLU A 36 -14.83 6.33 -2.41
C GLU A 36 -14.13 6.08 -3.75
N PHE A 37 -14.74 6.55 -4.81
CA PHE A 37 -14.21 6.47 -6.16
C PHE A 37 -13.75 7.86 -6.59
N PHE A 38 -12.57 7.90 -7.19
CA PHE A 38 -11.97 9.14 -7.66
C PHE A 38 -11.59 9.01 -9.12
N ASP A 39 -11.79 10.10 -9.87
CA ASP A 39 -11.21 10.32 -11.17
C ASP A 39 -10.27 11.51 -11.06
N ASN A 40 -8.96 11.27 -11.27
CA ASN A 40 -7.91 12.28 -11.11
C ASN A 40 -8.11 13.14 -9.84
N ASP A 41 -8.18 12.48 -8.66
CA ASP A 41 -8.42 13.09 -7.35
C ASP A 41 -9.77 13.80 -7.16
N THR A 42 -10.62 13.79 -8.17
CA THR A 42 -12.00 14.25 -8.03
C THR A 42 -12.86 13.11 -7.49
N LEU A 43 -13.48 13.32 -6.33
CA LEU A 43 -14.43 12.36 -5.78
C LEU A 43 -15.66 12.30 -6.69
N ILE A 44 -15.82 11.19 -7.40
CA ILE A 44 -16.95 10.96 -8.31
C ILE A 44 -18.09 10.19 -7.66
N ALA A 45 -17.76 9.36 -6.66
CA ALA A 45 -18.76 8.56 -5.98
C ALA A 45 -18.35 8.15 -4.58
N THR A 46 -19.33 8.04 -3.69
CA THR A 46 -19.17 7.43 -2.36
C THR A 46 -20.22 6.36 -2.18
N VAL A 47 -19.79 5.15 -1.83
CA VAL A 47 -20.64 4.02 -1.45
C VAL A 47 -20.55 3.78 0.04
N THR A 48 -21.68 3.79 0.74
CA THR A 48 -21.72 3.30 2.11
C THR A 48 -22.11 1.83 2.10
N VAL A 49 -21.22 0.98 2.59
CA VAL A 49 -21.46 -0.46 2.65
C VAL A 49 -22.47 -0.76 3.76
N GLN A 50 -23.62 -1.32 3.39
CA GLN A 50 -24.57 -1.88 4.34
C GLN A 50 -24.69 -3.37 4.09
N ILE A 51 -24.38 -4.16 5.10
CA ILE A 51 -24.45 -5.60 5.01
C ILE A 51 -25.83 -6.05 5.47
N GLY A 52 -26.59 -6.58 4.53
CA GLY A 52 -27.87 -7.23 4.84
C GLY A 52 -27.66 -8.58 5.52
N ASN A 53 -28.62 -8.98 6.38
CA ASN A 53 -28.61 -10.21 7.18
C ASN A 53 -28.72 -11.51 6.38
N SER A 54 -28.05 -11.66 5.27
CA SER A 54 -28.11 -12.86 4.46
C SER A 54 -26.82 -13.68 4.59
N LYS A 55 -26.94 -14.93 4.97
CA LYS A 55 -25.84 -15.90 5.11
C LYS A 55 -25.03 -16.00 3.82
N GLY A 56 -23.71 -15.87 3.93
CA GLY A 56 -22.76 -16.03 2.81
C GLY A 56 -22.80 -14.89 1.79
N THR A 57 -22.64 -13.67 2.18
CA THR A 57 -23.24 -12.56 1.51
C THR A 57 -22.37 -11.67 0.68
N LYS A 58 -22.90 -11.44 -0.45
CA LYS A 58 -22.60 -10.37 -1.40
C LYS A 58 -23.29 -9.10 -0.90
N SER A 59 -22.55 -8.08 -0.47
CA SER A 59 -23.15 -6.77 -0.25
C SER A 59 -23.35 -6.07 -1.58
N ARG A 60 -24.52 -5.51 -1.79
CA ARG A 60 -24.88 -4.73 -2.97
C ARG A 60 -25.19 -3.30 -2.57
N GLU A 61 -24.59 -2.35 -3.22
CA GLU A 61 -25.00 -0.96 -3.07
C GLU A 61 -24.94 -0.23 -4.41
N ARG A 62 -25.94 0.63 -4.67
CA ARG A 62 -26.01 1.46 -5.87
C ARG A 62 -25.27 2.78 -5.62
N VAL A 63 -24.39 3.16 -6.54
CA VAL A 63 -23.75 4.47 -6.53
C VAL A 63 -24.14 5.26 -7.77
N PHE A 64 -23.62 4.90 -8.90
CA PHE A 64 -24.05 5.36 -10.23
C PHE A 64 -24.38 4.12 -11.05
N GLY A 65 -25.52 3.49 -10.75
CA GLY A 65 -25.80 2.15 -11.21
C GLY A 65 -25.39 1.10 -10.16
N GLU A 66 -25.41 -0.17 -10.49
CA GLU A 66 -24.93 -1.24 -9.62
C GLU A 66 -23.43 -1.45 -9.82
N VAL A 67 -22.64 -1.27 -8.76
CA VAL A 67 -21.23 -1.64 -8.75
C VAL A 67 -21.07 -2.96 -8.02
N TRP A 68 -20.42 -3.91 -8.67
CA TRP A 68 -20.24 -5.27 -8.15
C TRP A 68 -18.78 -5.69 -8.23
N GLY A 69 -18.21 -6.18 -7.13
CA GLY A 69 -16.93 -6.87 -7.12
C GLY A 69 -17.16 -8.38 -7.14
N THR A 70 -16.64 -9.07 -8.13
CA THR A 70 -16.66 -10.54 -8.21
C THR A 70 -15.26 -11.06 -8.03
N PRO A 71 -15.01 -12.08 -7.20
CA PRO A 71 -13.78 -12.84 -7.34
C PRO A 71 -13.71 -13.32 -8.78
N VAL A 72 -12.71 -12.81 -9.49
CA VAL A 72 -12.33 -13.37 -10.79
C VAL A 72 -11.54 -14.65 -10.56
N GLN A 73 -10.97 -15.18 -11.62
CA GLN A 73 -10.12 -16.35 -11.53
C GLN A 73 -8.99 -16.12 -10.51
N ASP A 74 -8.70 -17.14 -9.70
CA ASP A 74 -7.57 -17.12 -8.77
C ASP A 74 -6.27 -16.79 -9.52
N VAL A 75 -5.48 -15.89 -8.98
CA VAL A 75 -4.15 -15.56 -9.50
C VAL A 75 -3.22 -16.76 -9.37
N LEU A 76 -3.38 -17.53 -8.30
CA LEU A 76 -2.62 -18.73 -8.02
C LEU A 76 -3.48 -19.70 -7.22
N ASN A 77 -3.55 -20.95 -7.68
CA ASN A 77 -4.09 -22.07 -6.91
C ASN A 77 -3.12 -23.24 -6.91
N SER A 78 -3.31 -24.19 -6.03
CA SER A 78 -2.46 -25.37 -5.90
C SER A 78 -3.26 -26.59 -5.48
N THR A 79 -2.91 -27.74 -6.03
CA THR A 79 -3.40 -29.06 -5.58
C THR A 79 -2.66 -29.55 -4.34
N ASP A 80 -1.56 -28.90 -3.95
CA ASP A 80 -0.81 -29.21 -2.74
C ASP A 80 -1.62 -28.80 -1.50
N ARG A 81 -1.96 -29.76 -0.65
CA ARG A 81 -2.72 -29.53 0.57
C ARG A 81 -1.99 -28.64 1.59
N ASN A 82 -0.68 -28.51 1.47
CA ASN A 82 0.13 -27.64 2.33
C ASN A 82 0.17 -26.19 1.86
N PHE A 83 -0.34 -25.88 0.67
CA PHE A 83 -0.37 -24.52 0.16
C PHE A 83 -1.21 -23.61 1.04
N ARG A 84 -0.56 -22.63 1.66
CA ARG A 84 -1.16 -21.64 2.60
C ARG A 84 -0.52 -20.26 2.37
N PRO A 85 -0.94 -19.57 1.30
CA PRO A 85 -0.44 -18.23 1.04
C PRO A 85 -0.84 -17.28 2.18
N THR A 86 0.11 -16.51 2.67
CA THR A 86 -0.05 -15.61 3.82
C THR A 86 0.10 -14.16 3.46
N ASP A 87 0.92 -13.86 2.46
CA ASP A 87 1.18 -12.49 2.01
C ASP A 87 1.62 -12.46 0.56
N ALA A 88 1.47 -11.31 -0.09
CA ALA A 88 1.88 -11.10 -1.47
C ALA A 88 2.44 -9.69 -1.65
N ILE A 89 3.61 -9.59 -2.28
CA ILE A 89 4.28 -8.32 -2.53
C ILE A 89 4.89 -8.26 -3.92
N VAL A 90 4.82 -7.10 -4.57
CA VAL A 90 5.55 -6.86 -5.82
C VAL A 90 7.01 -6.56 -5.48
N GLY A 91 7.91 -7.40 -6.01
CA GLY A 91 9.35 -7.26 -5.81
C GLY A 91 9.98 -6.15 -6.63
N ALA A 92 11.26 -5.90 -6.37
CA ALA A 92 12.04 -4.87 -7.06
C ALA A 92 12.19 -5.13 -8.58
N ASP A 93 12.02 -6.37 -8.99
CA ASP A 93 12.07 -6.81 -10.38
C ASP A 93 10.68 -6.82 -11.08
N GLY A 94 9.65 -6.35 -10.39
CA GLY A 94 8.28 -6.31 -10.89
C GLY A 94 7.56 -7.66 -10.89
N ALA A 95 8.17 -8.73 -10.36
CA ALA A 95 7.52 -10.00 -10.12
C ALA A 95 6.65 -9.96 -8.85
N LEU A 96 5.60 -10.77 -8.81
CA LEU A 96 4.81 -10.96 -7.60
C LEU A 96 5.43 -12.08 -6.77
N TYR A 97 5.78 -11.78 -5.54
CA TYR A 97 6.28 -12.75 -4.58
C TYR A 97 5.18 -13.04 -3.56
N ILE A 98 4.93 -14.33 -3.35
CA ILE A 98 3.91 -14.83 -2.43
C ILE A 98 4.61 -15.67 -1.37
N SER A 99 4.42 -15.30 -0.11
CA SER A 99 4.84 -16.15 1.00
C SER A 99 3.82 -17.25 1.22
N ASP A 100 4.29 -18.47 1.36
CA ASP A 100 3.49 -19.66 1.61
C ASP A 100 3.98 -20.35 2.88
N TRP A 101 3.12 -20.40 3.87
CA TRP A 101 3.42 -21.03 5.14
C TRP A 101 3.66 -22.55 5.03
N GLN A 102 3.22 -23.17 3.95
CA GLN A 102 3.38 -24.61 3.69
C GLN A 102 2.87 -25.47 4.85
N ASN A 103 1.64 -25.31 5.23
CA ASN A 103 1.10 -26.04 6.36
C ASN A 103 -0.28 -26.63 6.08
N VAL A 104 -0.44 -27.94 6.32
CA VAL A 104 -1.71 -28.64 6.10
C VAL A 104 -2.79 -28.19 7.08
N ILE A 105 -2.40 -27.75 8.27
CA ILE A 105 -3.30 -27.30 9.32
C ILE A 105 -3.42 -25.78 9.31
N ILE A 106 -4.62 -25.29 9.04
CA ILE A 106 -4.96 -23.89 9.27
C ILE A 106 -5.33 -23.78 10.74
N GLY A 107 -4.40 -23.27 11.55
CA GLY A 107 -4.63 -23.15 12.99
C GLY A 107 -4.99 -21.77 13.43
N HIS A 108 -6.10 -21.64 14.11
CA HIS A 108 -6.36 -20.59 15.08
C HIS A 108 -5.71 -20.99 16.43
N MET A 109 -5.79 -20.15 17.46
CA MET A 109 -5.22 -20.41 18.78
C MET A 109 -5.66 -21.75 19.42
N GLN A 110 -6.76 -22.35 18.94
CA GLN A 110 -7.28 -23.63 19.40
C GLN A 110 -6.48 -24.85 18.90
N HIS A 111 -5.68 -24.66 17.84
CA HIS A 111 -4.85 -25.75 17.32
C HIS A 111 -3.43 -25.61 17.82
N ASN A 112 -2.95 -26.68 18.45
CA ASN A 112 -1.61 -26.68 19.01
C ASN A 112 -0.57 -26.36 17.94
N ILE A 113 0.22 -25.32 18.16
CA ILE A 113 1.33 -24.96 17.29
C ILE A 113 2.38 -26.08 17.22
N ARG A 114 2.43 -26.94 18.22
CA ARG A 114 3.36 -28.08 18.31
C ARG A 114 2.77 -29.37 17.74
N ASP A 115 1.63 -29.31 17.02
CA ASP A 115 1.05 -30.47 16.39
C ASP A 115 2.07 -31.14 15.47
N PRO A 116 2.36 -32.45 15.63
CA PRO A 116 3.40 -33.14 14.86
C PRO A 116 3.08 -33.25 13.37
N ASN A 117 1.84 -33.01 12.97
CA ASN A 117 1.46 -32.97 11.56
C ASN A 117 1.80 -31.63 10.89
N ARG A 118 2.24 -30.63 11.64
CA ARG A 118 2.70 -29.37 11.08
C ARG A 118 4.13 -29.50 10.59
N ASP A 119 4.39 -28.89 9.44
CA ASP A 119 5.78 -28.65 9.03
C ASP A 119 6.32 -27.45 9.82
N HIS A 120 7.34 -27.69 10.65
CA HIS A 120 7.98 -26.68 11.48
C HIS A 120 9.30 -26.16 10.90
N THR A 121 9.72 -26.68 9.75
CA THR A 121 11.06 -26.45 9.21
C THR A 121 11.06 -25.80 7.84
N HIS A 122 9.94 -25.84 7.12
CA HIS A 122 9.85 -25.34 5.75
C HIS A 122 8.80 -24.25 5.64
N GLY A 123 9.07 -23.35 4.77
CA GLY A 123 8.16 -22.39 4.15
C GLY A 123 8.54 -22.22 2.70
N ARG A 124 7.71 -21.56 1.92
CA ARG A 124 7.98 -21.30 0.50
C ARG A 124 7.82 -19.83 0.16
N ILE A 125 8.64 -19.38 -0.77
CA ILE A 125 8.41 -18.12 -1.47
C ILE A 125 8.17 -18.47 -2.95
N ILE A 126 7.00 -18.14 -3.42
CA ILE A 126 6.58 -18.36 -4.79
C ILE A 126 6.77 -17.06 -5.55
N ARG A 127 7.46 -17.11 -6.70
CA ARG A 127 7.66 -15.97 -7.58
C ARG A 127 6.83 -16.15 -8.83
N LEU A 128 5.93 -15.21 -9.10
CA LEU A 128 5.12 -15.17 -10.31
C LEU A 128 5.62 -14.09 -11.24
N THR A 129 5.80 -14.45 -12.50
CA THR A 129 6.18 -13.52 -13.57
C THR A 129 5.18 -13.60 -14.71
N VAL A 130 4.99 -12.52 -15.44
CA VAL A 130 4.15 -12.49 -16.62
C VAL A 130 4.96 -12.99 -17.82
N LYS A 131 4.42 -13.99 -18.52
CA LYS A 131 5.06 -14.52 -19.72
C LYS A 131 5.22 -13.40 -20.77
N ASN A 132 6.39 -13.35 -21.39
CA ASN A 132 6.77 -12.35 -22.41
C ASN A 132 6.82 -10.89 -21.92
N ARG A 133 6.77 -10.64 -20.61
CA ARG A 133 7.02 -9.33 -20.03
C ARG A 133 8.41 -9.34 -19.41
N PRO A 134 9.31 -8.43 -19.82
CA PRO A 134 10.64 -8.33 -19.20
C PRO A 134 10.51 -7.92 -17.74
N LEU A 135 11.37 -8.47 -16.90
CA LEU A 135 11.49 -8.03 -15.51
C LEU A 135 12.11 -6.64 -15.45
N GLN A 136 11.73 -5.88 -14.44
CA GLN A 136 12.33 -4.59 -14.16
C GLN A 136 13.76 -4.78 -13.62
N LYS A 137 14.66 -3.87 -13.99
CA LYS A 137 15.99 -3.85 -13.40
C LYS A 137 15.90 -3.26 -11.99
N PRO A 138 16.34 -3.98 -10.95
CA PRO A 138 16.34 -3.47 -9.59
C PRO A 138 17.13 -2.17 -9.48
N VAL A 139 16.59 -1.22 -8.70
CA VAL A 139 17.27 0.04 -8.40
C VAL A 139 18.28 -0.20 -7.27
N ALA A 140 19.48 0.32 -7.40
CA ALA A 140 20.50 0.28 -6.35
C ALA A 140 20.05 1.14 -5.15
N ILE A 141 20.12 0.59 -3.94
CA ILE A 141 19.67 1.25 -2.71
C ILE A 141 20.72 1.11 -1.60
N SER A 142 21.07 -0.13 -1.26
CA SER A 142 21.99 -0.39 -0.15
C SER A 142 23.36 0.20 -0.40
N GLY A 143 23.85 1.02 0.52
CA GLY A 143 25.16 1.64 0.44
C GLY A 143 25.28 2.85 -0.52
N GLU A 144 24.21 3.20 -1.25
CA GLU A 144 24.20 4.34 -2.16
C GLU A 144 24.40 5.68 -1.41
N PRO A 145 25.00 6.70 -2.08
CA PRO A 145 25.04 8.07 -1.56
C PRO A 145 23.65 8.62 -1.26
N ILE A 146 23.54 9.53 -0.29
CA ILE A 146 22.26 10.12 0.14
C ILE A 146 21.55 10.78 -1.03
N GLU A 147 22.29 11.49 -1.90
CA GLU A 147 21.74 12.17 -3.08
C GLU A 147 21.05 11.17 -4.03
N ASN A 148 21.66 10.01 -4.26
CA ASN A 148 21.08 8.95 -5.09
C ASN A 148 19.83 8.35 -4.44
N LEU A 149 19.86 8.19 -3.13
CA LEU A 149 18.71 7.72 -2.37
C LEU A 149 17.54 8.71 -2.44
N LEU A 150 17.80 10.00 -2.34
CA LEU A 150 16.76 11.03 -2.50
C LEU A 150 16.14 11.00 -3.91
N GLU A 151 16.95 10.80 -4.96
CA GLU A 151 16.42 10.62 -6.31
C GLU A 151 15.57 9.35 -6.45
N ASN A 152 15.92 8.26 -5.74
CA ASN A 152 15.10 7.05 -5.70
C ASN A 152 13.71 7.27 -5.07
N LEU A 153 13.52 8.32 -4.26
CA LEU A 153 12.21 8.68 -3.73
C LEU A 153 11.24 9.24 -4.79
N LYS A 154 11.74 9.60 -5.98
CA LYS A 154 10.92 9.97 -7.14
C LYS A 154 10.39 8.75 -7.90
N HIS A 155 10.81 7.54 -7.54
CA HIS A 155 10.47 6.33 -8.28
C HIS A 155 8.98 6.02 -8.18
N GLN A 156 8.35 5.63 -9.30
CA GLN A 156 6.91 5.33 -9.35
C GLN A 156 6.52 4.13 -8.48
N VAL A 157 7.41 3.12 -8.38
CA VAL A 157 7.16 1.91 -7.58
C VAL A 157 7.33 2.21 -6.09
N ASN A 158 6.23 2.15 -5.33
CA ASN A 158 6.24 2.40 -3.89
C ASN A 158 7.26 1.54 -3.12
N GLY A 159 7.44 0.27 -3.52
CA GLY A 159 8.43 -0.62 -2.89
C GLY A 159 9.87 -0.12 -3.01
N VAL A 160 10.23 0.63 -4.07
CA VAL A 160 11.53 1.28 -4.19
C VAL A 160 11.62 2.42 -3.17
N ARG A 161 10.64 3.32 -3.16
CA ARG A 161 10.61 4.45 -2.20
C ARG A 161 10.65 3.96 -0.75
N HIS A 162 9.87 2.92 -0.42
CA HIS A 162 9.83 2.34 0.91
C HIS A 162 11.20 1.81 1.37
N ARG A 163 11.87 1.00 0.54
CA ARG A 163 13.21 0.49 0.85
C ARG A 163 14.26 1.61 0.92
N THR A 164 14.11 2.63 0.10
CA THR A 164 14.97 3.82 0.13
C THR A 164 14.83 4.59 1.44
N ARG A 165 13.59 4.77 1.95
CA ARG A 165 13.37 5.37 3.27
C ARG A 165 14.00 4.53 4.40
N ILE A 166 13.91 3.20 4.31
CA ILE A 166 14.57 2.31 5.28
C ILE A 166 16.10 2.53 5.26
N GLU A 167 16.71 2.59 4.10
CA GLU A 167 18.15 2.84 3.98
C GLU A 167 18.52 4.22 4.53
N LEU A 168 17.77 5.26 4.19
CA LEU A 168 17.98 6.62 4.71
C LEU A 168 17.83 6.68 6.23
N SER A 169 16.92 5.91 6.83
CA SER A 169 16.73 5.90 8.29
C SER A 169 17.94 5.42 9.08
N GLY A 170 18.79 4.60 8.46
CA GLY A 170 20.05 4.14 9.05
C GLY A 170 21.22 5.10 8.89
N ARG A 171 21.04 6.24 8.19
CA ARG A 171 22.09 7.23 7.95
C ARG A 171 22.13 8.31 9.03
N ASN A 172 23.22 9.09 9.07
CA ASN A 172 23.31 10.21 9.98
C ASN A 172 22.17 11.22 9.72
N SER A 173 21.44 11.59 10.76
CA SER A 173 20.26 12.46 10.65
C SER A 173 20.59 13.85 10.09
N ASN A 174 21.70 14.46 10.51
CA ASN A 174 22.07 15.78 10.05
C ASN A 174 22.36 15.77 8.54
N ASP A 175 23.11 14.76 8.07
CA ASP A 175 23.48 14.62 6.67
C ASP A 175 22.24 14.42 5.80
N VAL A 176 21.31 13.54 6.24
CA VAL A 176 20.05 13.28 5.53
C VAL A 176 19.17 14.54 5.48
N ILE A 177 19.00 15.23 6.60
CA ILE A 177 18.15 16.42 6.68
C ILE A 177 18.73 17.56 5.84
N GLU A 178 20.05 17.80 5.89
CA GLU A 178 20.70 18.81 5.08
C GLU A 178 20.54 18.52 3.57
N ALA A 179 20.80 17.27 3.15
CA ALA A 179 20.61 16.85 1.78
C ALA A 179 19.14 16.95 1.33
N THR A 180 18.20 16.56 2.20
CA THR A 180 16.76 16.64 1.93
C THR A 180 16.32 18.10 1.73
N GLN A 181 16.81 19.03 2.55
CA GLN A 181 16.51 20.46 2.39
C GLN A 181 16.98 21.02 1.03
N LYS A 182 18.15 20.61 0.58
CA LYS A 182 18.66 21.00 -0.76
C LYS A 182 17.80 20.38 -1.86
N TRP A 183 17.49 19.08 -1.73
CA TRP A 183 16.72 18.30 -2.71
C TRP A 183 15.29 18.86 -2.91
N MET A 184 14.60 19.21 -1.82
CA MET A 184 13.22 19.69 -1.89
C MET A 184 13.08 21.14 -2.37
N GLY A 185 14.17 21.93 -2.40
CA GLY A 185 14.12 23.37 -2.62
C GLY A 185 13.66 23.83 -4.02
N SER A 186 13.55 22.89 -4.98
CA SER A 186 13.09 23.18 -6.34
C SER A 186 11.69 22.69 -6.66
N PHE A 187 10.98 22.04 -5.70
CA PHE A 187 9.68 21.42 -5.95
C PHE A 187 8.53 22.39 -5.70
N ASP A 188 7.55 22.35 -6.62
CA ASP A 188 6.30 23.11 -6.49
C ASP A 188 5.27 22.27 -5.70
N PRO A 189 4.77 22.76 -4.55
CA PRO A 189 3.76 22.06 -3.76
C PRO A 189 2.42 21.91 -4.46
N ASN A 190 2.16 22.64 -5.54
CA ASN A 190 0.93 22.60 -6.31
C ASN A 190 1.05 21.78 -7.60
N ASN A 191 2.22 21.27 -7.92
CA ASN A 191 2.43 20.27 -8.96
C ASN A 191 2.21 18.88 -8.37
N GLU A 192 1.35 18.07 -8.96
CA GLU A 192 0.92 16.77 -8.41
C GLU A 192 2.09 15.80 -8.14
N GLN A 193 3.04 15.70 -9.06
CA GLN A 193 4.20 14.83 -8.90
C GLN A 193 5.21 15.40 -7.89
N GLU A 194 5.48 16.69 -7.96
CA GLU A 194 6.47 17.35 -7.10
C GLU A 194 5.96 17.49 -5.66
N ALA A 195 4.66 17.70 -5.47
CA ALA A 195 4.03 17.66 -4.16
C ALA A 195 4.24 16.31 -3.46
N HIS A 196 4.21 15.20 -4.21
CA HIS A 196 4.53 13.89 -3.64
C HIS A 196 6.00 13.80 -3.18
N HIS A 197 6.93 14.42 -3.92
CA HIS A 197 8.34 14.47 -3.50
C HIS A 197 8.52 15.29 -2.22
N LEU A 198 7.76 16.37 -2.06
CA LEU A 198 7.73 17.14 -0.80
C LEU A 198 7.12 16.33 0.36
N VAL A 199 6.12 15.48 0.10
CA VAL A 199 5.61 14.54 1.10
C VAL A 199 6.67 13.53 1.52
N GLU A 200 7.45 12.99 0.58
CA GLU A 200 8.58 12.11 0.90
C GLU A 200 9.62 12.84 1.76
N ALA A 201 9.92 14.11 1.47
CA ALA A 201 10.79 14.94 2.30
C ALA A 201 10.20 15.12 3.72
N LEU A 202 8.90 15.37 3.86
CA LEU A 202 8.23 15.50 5.14
C LEU A 202 8.33 14.21 5.97
N TRP A 203 8.16 13.05 5.32
CA TRP A 203 8.30 11.75 5.98
C TRP A 203 9.75 11.46 6.40
N LEU A 204 10.77 11.91 5.66
CA LEU A 204 12.16 11.83 6.12
C LEU A 204 12.39 12.68 7.38
N HIS A 205 11.85 13.89 7.41
CA HIS A 205 11.91 14.73 8.60
C HIS A 205 11.23 14.03 9.81
N GLN A 206 10.06 13.42 9.59
CA GLN A 206 9.37 12.65 10.63
C GLN A 206 10.20 11.45 11.10
N GLN A 207 10.78 10.70 10.17
CA GLN A 207 11.55 9.49 10.44
C GLN A 207 12.82 9.78 11.24
N HIS A 208 13.47 10.91 10.97
CA HIS A 208 14.65 11.37 11.71
C HIS A 208 14.31 12.20 12.95
N ASN A 209 13.03 12.32 13.29
CA ASN A 209 12.54 13.10 14.44
C ASN A 209 12.98 14.56 14.43
N VAL A 210 13.06 15.17 13.26
CA VAL A 210 13.42 16.57 13.05
C VAL A 210 12.21 17.32 12.49
N LYS A 211 11.49 18.07 13.32
CA LYS A 211 10.28 18.80 12.90
C LYS A 211 10.62 19.90 11.88
N ASN A 212 9.98 19.88 10.73
CA ASN A 212 10.03 20.94 9.71
C ASN A 212 8.64 21.58 9.56
N ARG A 213 8.35 22.57 10.39
CA ARG A 213 7.04 23.22 10.40
C ARG A 213 6.74 23.97 9.11
N SER A 214 7.75 24.62 8.50
CA SER A 214 7.56 25.35 7.25
C SER A 214 7.16 24.44 6.10
N LEU A 215 7.77 23.26 5.99
CA LEU A 215 7.38 22.25 4.99
C LEU A 215 5.98 21.69 5.27
N LEU A 216 5.66 21.45 6.53
CA LEU A 216 4.33 21.00 6.94
C LEU A 216 3.25 22.01 6.55
N GLU A 217 3.43 23.28 6.90
CA GLU A 217 2.51 24.37 6.57
C GLU A 217 2.36 24.55 5.04
N LEU A 218 3.47 24.45 4.31
CA LEU A 218 3.48 24.51 2.85
C LEU A 218 2.57 23.43 2.25
N LEU A 219 2.70 22.19 2.73
CA LEU A 219 1.91 21.06 2.22
C LEU A 219 0.45 21.11 2.69
N LEU A 220 0.14 21.63 3.89
CA LEU A 220 -1.23 21.81 4.35
C LEU A 220 -2.01 22.83 3.51
N THR A 221 -1.31 23.75 2.83
CA THR A 221 -1.90 24.77 1.96
C THR A 221 -1.83 24.42 0.46
N SER A 222 -1.31 23.24 0.12
CA SER A 222 -1.21 22.77 -1.26
C SER A 222 -2.59 22.56 -1.89
N THR A 223 -2.67 22.75 -3.19
CA THR A 223 -3.86 22.39 -3.99
C THR A 223 -3.95 20.88 -4.26
N VAL A 224 -2.87 20.14 -4.01
CA VAL A 224 -2.77 18.71 -4.25
C VAL A 224 -3.31 17.95 -3.05
N ARG A 225 -4.49 17.34 -3.20
CA ARG A 225 -5.23 16.72 -2.11
C ARG A 225 -4.44 15.65 -1.33
N HIS A 226 -3.74 14.74 -2.02
CA HIS A 226 -3.01 13.68 -1.35
C HIS A 226 -1.85 14.22 -0.49
N ALA A 227 -1.23 15.33 -0.91
CA ALA A 227 -0.17 15.97 -0.13
C ALA A 227 -0.73 16.61 1.15
N VAL A 228 -1.88 17.26 1.06
CA VAL A 228 -2.60 17.82 2.22
C VAL A 228 -2.97 16.73 3.22
N GLU A 229 -3.54 15.63 2.76
CA GLU A 229 -3.94 14.52 3.66
C GLU A 229 -2.73 13.84 4.31
N ALA A 230 -1.62 13.68 3.59
CA ALA A 230 -0.37 13.19 4.17
C ALA A 230 0.18 14.16 5.23
N ALA A 231 0.15 15.47 4.94
CA ALA A 231 0.59 16.50 5.87
C ALA A 231 -0.24 16.53 7.16
N LYS A 232 -1.58 16.43 7.06
CA LYS A 232 -2.48 16.32 8.23
C LYS A 232 -2.13 15.14 9.14
N THR A 233 -1.73 14.02 8.55
CA THR A 233 -1.31 12.86 9.33
C THR A 233 -0.05 13.17 10.14
N VAL A 234 0.93 13.84 9.53
CA VAL A 234 2.16 14.25 10.24
C VAL A 234 1.88 15.34 11.27
N GLU A 235 1.01 16.30 10.96
CA GLU A 235 0.58 17.34 11.89
C GLU A 235 0.08 16.74 13.21
N HIS A 236 -0.77 15.72 13.12
CA HIS A 236 -1.31 15.03 14.29
C HIS A 236 -0.22 14.48 15.24
N PHE A 237 0.94 14.09 14.71
CA PHE A 237 2.06 13.60 15.52
C PHE A 237 3.00 14.71 15.99
N TRP A 238 2.94 15.89 15.38
CA TRP A 238 3.85 17.00 15.69
C TRP A 238 3.25 18.08 16.59
N THR A 239 1.96 18.01 16.84
CA THR A 239 1.28 18.81 17.88
C THR A 239 1.53 18.22 19.24
#